data_0afdd3a3649da9acfe8239fec158fbe2
#
_entry.id   0afdd3a3649da9acfe8239fec158fbe2
#
_cell.length_a   1.000
_cell.length_b   1.000
_cell.length_c   1.000
_cell.angle_alpha   90.00
_cell.angle_beta   90.00
_cell.angle_gamma   90.00
#
_symmetry.space_group_name_H-M   'P 1'
#
loop_
_entity.id
_entity.type
_entity.pdbx_description
1 polymer ?
#
loop_
_entity_poly.entity_id
_entity_poly.type
_entity_poly.pdbx_seq_one_letter_code
_entity_poly.pdbx_strand_id
1 'polypeptide(L)' 'MEKSIAIYTPFITLNQMLKLANLIDFGAQAKLFLKSTKVLVNNKEETRRGRKLYIGDVVEIKNIKYLIKKENK' A
#
# COMPACT_ATOMS: atom_id res chain seq x y z
N MET A 1 -1.45 7.98 -13.05
CA MET A 1 -1.75 6.58 -13.37
C MET A 1 -2.38 5.91 -12.16
N GLU A 2 -3.34 5.02 -12.38
CA GLU A 2 -4.05 4.35 -11.31
C GLU A 2 -3.93 2.85 -11.45
N LYS A 3 -3.76 2.17 -10.31
CA LYS A 3 -3.74 0.73 -10.23
C LYS A 3 -4.64 0.31 -9.07
N SER A 4 -4.92 -0.98 -8.96
CA SER A 4 -5.71 -1.47 -7.85
C SER A 4 -5.02 -2.67 -7.23
N ILE A 5 -5.24 -2.82 -5.92
CA ILE A 5 -4.77 -3.96 -5.14
C ILE A 5 -5.99 -4.67 -4.61
N ALA A 6 -6.25 -5.86 -5.12
CA ALA A 6 -7.43 -6.62 -4.71
C ALA A 6 -7.10 -7.47 -3.48
N ILE A 7 -7.93 -7.40 -2.47
CA ILE A 7 -7.74 -8.18 -1.24
C ILE A 7 -9.03 -8.92 -0.91
N TYR A 8 -8.89 -10.06 -0.22
CA TYR A 8 -10.05 -10.84 0.21
C TYR A 8 -10.09 -10.99 1.72
N THR A 9 -9.25 -10.25 2.41
CA THR A 9 -9.26 -10.14 3.87
C THR A 9 -9.88 -8.81 4.26
N PRO A 10 -10.27 -8.61 5.52
CA PRO A 10 -10.83 -7.31 5.94
C PRO A 10 -9.88 -6.14 5.76
N PHE A 11 -8.58 -6.39 5.84
CA PHE A 11 -7.56 -5.37 5.64
C PHE A 11 -6.24 -6.04 5.31
N ILE A 12 -5.29 -5.24 4.84
CA ILE A 12 -3.88 -5.64 4.74
C ILE A 12 -3.05 -4.53 5.36
N THR A 13 -1.79 -4.82 5.66
CA THR A 13 -0.90 -3.77 6.15
C THR A 13 -0.24 -3.07 4.97
N LEU A 14 0.28 -1.87 5.22
CA LEU A 14 1.04 -1.14 4.21
C LEU A 14 2.23 -1.97 3.72
N ASN A 15 2.90 -2.69 4.64
CA ASN A 15 3.99 -3.59 4.28
C ASN A 15 3.53 -4.63 3.24
N GLN A 16 2.38 -5.27 3.48
CA GLN A 16 1.85 -6.26 2.56
C GLN A 16 1.48 -5.64 1.21
N MET A 17 0.91 -4.44 1.25
CA MET A 17 0.55 -3.72 0.02
C MET A 17 1.78 -3.44 -0.84
N LEU A 18 2.88 -3.02 -0.22
CA LEU A 18 4.11 -2.74 -0.95
C LEU A 18 4.64 -3.99 -1.66
N LYS A 19 4.50 -5.16 -1.02
CA LYS A 19 4.90 -6.42 -1.63
C LYS A 19 3.98 -6.78 -2.80
N LEU A 20 2.68 -6.62 -2.60
CA LEU A 20 1.71 -6.94 -3.65
C LEU A 20 1.88 -6.04 -4.87
N ALA A 21 2.32 -4.81 -4.66
CA ALA A 21 2.57 -3.86 -5.74
C ALA A 21 3.95 -4.06 -6.38
N ASN A 22 4.72 -5.05 -5.93
CA ASN A 22 6.08 -5.32 -6.41
C ASN A 22 7.04 -4.16 -6.19
N LEU A 23 6.81 -3.38 -5.17
CA LEU A 23 7.70 -2.27 -4.82
C LEU A 23 8.82 -2.73 -3.89
N ILE A 24 8.60 -3.82 -3.18
CA ILE A 24 9.62 -4.46 -2.36
C ILE A 24 9.48 -5.98 -2.53
N ASP A 25 10.57 -6.70 -2.27
CA ASP A 25 10.59 -8.16 -2.37
C ASP A 25 10.32 -8.83 -1.02
N PHE A 26 10.83 -8.24 0.05
CA PHE A 26 10.72 -8.80 1.40
C PHE A 26 10.14 -7.76 2.34
N GLY A 27 9.41 -8.23 3.35
CA GLY A 27 8.82 -7.33 4.34
C GLY A 27 9.84 -6.46 5.06
N ALA A 28 11.06 -6.97 5.26
CA ALA A 28 12.10 -6.20 5.93
C ALA A 28 12.50 -4.93 5.16
N GLN A 29 12.24 -4.89 3.86
CA GLN A 29 12.57 -3.73 3.02
C GLN A 29 11.61 -2.57 3.20
N ALA A 30 10.43 -2.82 3.77
CA ALA A 30 9.40 -1.79 3.89
C ALA A 30 9.88 -0.60 4.71
N LYS A 31 10.60 -0.84 5.78
CA LYS A 31 11.09 0.24 6.64
C LYS A 31 11.98 1.19 5.87
N LEU A 32 12.91 0.65 5.11
CA LEU A 32 13.84 1.46 4.33
C LEU A 32 13.11 2.17 3.19
N PHE A 33 12.19 1.47 2.53
CA PHE A 33 11.40 2.04 1.44
C PHE A 33 10.61 3.27 1.93
N LEU A 34 9.97 3.14 3.10
CA LEU A 34 9.16 4.23 3.66
C LEU A 34 10.00 5.41 4.13
N LYS A 35 11.29 5.18 4.42
CA LYS A 35 12.20 6.28 4.74
C LYS A 35 12.62 7.06 3.51
N SER A 36 12.77 6.37 2.38
CA SER A 36 13.34 6.98 1.17
C SER A 36 12.29 7.40 0.16
N THR A 37 11.04 6.97 0.32
CA THR A 37 9.99 7.24 -0.65
C THR A 37 8.75 7.77 0.06
N LYS A 38 8.23 8.88 -0.42
CA LYS A 38 7.02 9.46 0.16
C LYS A 38 5.81 8.61 -0.20
N VAL A 39 5.05 8.19 0.81
CA VAL A 39 3.85 7.40 0.64
C VAL A 39 2.69 8.15 1.28
N LEU A 40 1.61 8.31 0.54
CA LEU A 40 0.40 8.97 1.03
C LEU A 40 -0.72 7.93 1.13
N VAL A 41 -1.38 7.91 2.27
CA VAL A 41 -2.59 7.10 2.45
C VAL A 41 -3.74 8.07 2.65
N ASN A 42 -4.69 8.05 1.71
CA ASN A 42 -5.81 8.98 1.70
C ASN A 42 -5.33 10.42 1.83
N ASN A 43 -4.29 10.76 1.05
CA ASN A 43 -3.69 12.10 0.96
C ASN A 43 -2.90 12.54 2.19
N LYS A 44 -2.60 11.64 3.10
CA LYS A 44 -1.78 11.94 4.28
C LYS A 44 -0.53 11.09 4.25
N GLU A 45 0.61 11.70 4.54
CA GLU A 45 1.88 10.96 4.55
C GLU A 45 1.85 9.88 5.63
N GLU A 46 2.31 8.69 5.25
CA GLU A 46 2.36 7.56 6.15
C GLU A 46 3.75 6.94 6.12
N THR A 47 4.31 6.70 7.31
CA THR A 47 5.64 6.09 7.43
C THR A 47 5.62 4.77 8.17
N ARG A 48 4.46 4.37 8.70
CA ARG A 48 4.35 3.13 9.48
C ARG A 48 4.03 1.96 8.57
N ARG A 49 4.92 0.99 8.52
CA ARG A 49 4.72 -0.20 7.68
C ARG A 49 3.55 -1.07 8.17
N GLY A 50 3.19 -0.94 9.43
CA GLY A 50 2.07 -1.70 10.01
C GLY A 50 0.72 -1.02 9.85
N ARG A 51 0.64 0.13 9.15
CA ARG A 51 -0.63 0.80 8.93
C ARG A 51 -1.62 -0.14 8.25
N LYS A 52 -2.80 -0.29 8.83
CA LYS A 52 -3.85 -1.12 8.24
C LYS A 52 -4.53 -0.36 7.11
N LEU A 53 -4.70 -1.04 5.99
CA LEU A 53 -5.36 -0.50 4.80
C LEU A 53 -6.64 -1.29 4.59
N TYR A 54 -7.75 -0.57 4.44
CA TYR A 54 -9.06 -1.16 4.26
C TYR A 54 -9.57 -0.93 2.85
N ILE A 55 -10.58 -1.70 2.47
CA ILE A 55 -11.22 -1.53 1.17
C ILE A 55 -11.70 -0.08 1.05
N GLY A 56 -11.35 0.56 -0.06
CA GLY A 56 -11.65 1.96 -0.31
C GLY A 56 -10.51 2.91 -0.02
N ASP A 57 -9.48 2.46 0.70
CA ASP A 57 -8.31 3.31 0.94
C ASP A 57 -7.51 3.48 -0.35
N VAL A 58 -6.91 4.65 -0.51
CA VAL A 58 -6.07 4.97 -1.66
C VAL A 58 -4.66 5.26 -1.17
N VAL A 59 -3.69 4.56 -1.75
CA VAL A 59 -2.28 4.75 -1.44
C VAL A 59 -1.60 5.35 -2.66
N GLU A 60 -0.92 6.47 -2.48
CA GLU A 60 -0.22 7.12 -3.58
C GLU A 60 1.28 7.05 -3.38
N ILE A 61 1.98 6.53 -4.40
CA ILE A 61 3.43 6.37 -4.38
C ILE A 61 3.95 6.74 -5.77
N LYS A 62 4.87 7.69 -5.83
CA LYS A 62 5.50 8.11 -7.10
C LYS A 62 4.47 8.46 -8.18
N ASN A 63 3.44 9.20 -7.79
CA ASN A 63 2.36 9.64 -8.69
C ASN A 63 1.48 8.50 -9.22
N ILE A 64 1.57 7.33 -8.62
CA ILE A 64 0.67 6.21 -8.93
C ILE A 64 -0.27 6.04 -7.75
N LYS A 65 -1.57 6.03 -8.03
CA LYS A 65 -2.58 5.79 -7.01
C LYS A 65 -2.98 4.32 -7.03
N TYR A 66 -2.91 3.69 -5.87
CA TYR A 66 -3.31 2.29 -5.70
C TYR A 66 -4.60 2.26 -4.88
N LEU A 67 -5.67 1.77 -5.49
CA LEU A 67 -6.94 1.61 -4.78
C LEU A 67 -7.00 0.23 -4.14
N ILE A 68 -7.28 0.18 -2.86
CA ILE A 68 -7.50 -1.09 -2.16
C ILE A 68 -8.95 -1.49 -2.41
N LYS A 69 -9.15 -2.61 -3.07
CA LYS A 69 -10.49 -3.05 -3.43
C LYS A 69 -10.71 -4.50 -3.05
N LYS A 70 -11.99 -4.89 -3.00
CA LYS A 70 -12.35 -6.26 -2.69
C LYS A 70 -12.11 -7.15 -3.91
N GLU A 71 -11.48 -8.31 -3.67
CA GLU A 71 -11.31 -9.26 -4.76
C GLU A 71 -12.64 -9.90 -5.08
N ASN A 72 -12.99 -9.92 -6.37
CA ASN A 72 -14.21 -10.55 -6.84
C ASN A 72 -13.91 -11.98 -7.25
N LYS A 73 -14.74 -12.91 -6.78
CA LYS A 73 -14.68 -14.30 -7.19
C LYS A 73 -16.00 -14.70 -7.81
#